data_b4e301ccd497c42b2c0e5ff83cb3cafa
#
_entry.id   b4e301ccd497c42b2c0e5ff83cb3cafa
#
_cell.length_a   1.000
_cell.length_b   1.000
_cell.length_c   1.000
_cell.angle_alpha   90.00
_cell.angle_beta   90.00
_cell.angle_gamma   90.00
#
_symmetry.space_group_name_H-M   'P 1'
#
loop_
_entity.id
_entity.type
_entity.pdbx_description
1 polymer ?
#
loop_
_entity_poly.entity_id
_entity_poly.type
_entity_poly.pdbx_seq_one_letter_code
_entity_poly.pdbx_strand_id
1 'polypeptide(L)'
;LKIPWQDTVNVSIHGRDSNRLVEALKTRPSSLAIITDSNNKSLEIIKKNLSELNLIDFYDFWLCEEIGFDKENIRKLNLKESLPSDISSLNIVVLTKTKKNYSNNNLPLFGISDHIFKTFDDRPNLLTKREVRVQILAALELPRNGVIWDIGAGCGSIGLEALKLRPNLDLFCFDKRIGS
;
A
#
# COMPACT_ATOMS: atom_id res chain seq x y z
N LEU A 1 -7.90 -15.83 9.39
CA LEU A 1 -8.09 -14.57 8.67
C LEU A 1 -9.47 -14.60 7.99
N LYS A 2 -10.42 -13.77 8.42
CA LYS A 2 -11.71 -13.63 7.73
C LYS A 2 -11.56 -12.68 6.54
N ILE A 3 -10.92 -13.16 5.47
CA ILE A 3 -10.67 -12.38 4.24
C ILE A 3 -11.60 -12.91 3.15
N PRO A 4 -12.29 -12.04 2.38
CA PRO A 4 -13.02 -12.47 1.20
C PRO A 4 -12.05 -13.08 0.19
N TRP A 5 -12.12 -14.38 0.00
CA TRP A 5 -11.20 -15.09 -0.90
C TRP A 5 -11.47 -14.81 -2.38
N GLN A 6 -12.72 -14.40 -2.72
CA GLN A 6 -13.13 -14.12 -4.09
C GLN A 6 -12.31 -12.98 -4.73
N ASP A 7 -11.93 -11.98 -3.93
CA ASP A 7 -11.18 -10.80 -4.39
C ASP A 7 -9.67 -10.94 -4.14
N THR A 8 -9.22 -12.11 -3.67
CA THR A 8 -7.81 -12.36 -3.37
C THR A 8 -7.07 -12.80 -4.61
N VAL A 9 -6.02 -12.06 -4.98
CA VAL A 9 -5.10 -12.46 -6.05
C VAL A 9 -4.21 -13.60 -5.54
N ASN A 10 -4.05 -14.65 -6.35
CA ASN A 10 -3.25 -15.82 -5.99
C ASN A 10 -2.00 -15.90 -6.86
N VAL A 11 -0.83 -16.00 -6.23
CA VAL A 11 0.46 -16.14 -6.91
C VAL A 11 1.23 -17.30 -6.31
N SER A 12 1.88 -18.09 -7.14
CA SER A 12 2.82 -19.13 -6.70
C SER A 12 4.24 -18.74 -7.09
N ILE A 13 5.13 -18.75 -6.10
CA ILE A 13 6.58 -18.63 -6.29
C ILE A 13 7.29 -19.97 -6.04
N HIS A 14 6.52 -21.04 -5.77
CA HIS A 14 7.05 -22.39 -5.59
C HIS A 14 7.72 -22.89 -6.88
N GLY A 15 9.03 -23.09 -6.82
CA GLY A 15 9.83 -23.56 -7.98
C GLY A 15 9.77 -22.65 -9.21
N ARG A 16 9.38 -21.37 -9.05
CA ARG A 16 9.18 -20.43 -10.16
C ARG A 16 9.87 -19.09 -9.93
N ASP A 17 10.05 -18.36 -11.03
CA ASP A 17 10.55 -16.99 -11.00
C ASP A 17 9.57 -16.04 -10.26
N SER A 18 10.13 -15.12 -9.51
CA SER A 18 9.37 -14.10 -8.73
C SER A 18 8.73 -13.00 -9.59
N ASN A 19 8.92 -12.99 -10.91
CA ASN A 19 8.38 -11.96 -11.80
C ASN A 19 6.86 -11.79 -11.68
N ARG A 20 6.12 -12.90 -11.56
CA ARG A 20 4.66 -12.88 -11.36
C ARG A 20 4.27 -12.22 -10.03
N LEU A 21 5.08 -12.40 -8.99
CA LEU A 21 4.87 -11.72 -7.71
C LEU A 21 5.05 -10.20 -7.86
N VAL A 22 6.10 -9.78 -8.56
CA VAL A 22 6.37 -8.35 -8.81
C VAL A 22 5.22 -7.70 -9.58
N GLU A 23 4.74 -8.37 -10.64
CA GLU A 23 3.59 -7.88 -11.42
C GLU A 23 2.32 -7.76 -10.56
N ALA A 24 2.01 -8.78 -9.76
CA ALA A 24 0.87 -8.74 -8.86
C ALA A 24 1.00 -7.62 -7.81
N LEU A 25 2.19 -7.43 -7.22
CA LEU A 25 2.43 -6.36 -6.23
C LEU A 25 2.30 -4.96 -6.83
N LYS A 26 2.67 -4.77 -8.11
CA LYS A 26 2.51 -3.49 -8.81
C LYS A 26 1.03 -3.07 -8.94
N THR A 27 0.11 -4.02 -9.05
CA THR A 27 -1.33 -3.72 -9.08
C THR A 27 -1.92 -3.34 -7.73
N ARG A 28 -1.15 -3.50 -6.64
CA ARG A 28 -1.54 -3.19 -5.25
C ARG A 28 -2.90 -3.78 -4.84
N PRO A 29 -3.12 -5.10 -5.01
CA PRO A 29 -4.40 -5.70 -4.66
C PRO A 29 -4.71 -5.52 -3.17
N SER A 30 -5.98 -5.54 -2.80
CA SER A 30 -6.43 -5.46 -1.40
C SER A 30 -5.96 -6.66 -0.58
N SER A 31 -5.86 -7.82 -1.22
CA SER A 31 -5.31 -9.05 -0.64
C SER A 31 -4.59 -9.89 -1.71
N LEU A 32 -3.50 -10.54 -1.30
CA LEU A 32 -2.66 -11.39 -2.14
C LEU A 32 -2.23 -12.62 -1.35
N ALA A 33 -2.57 -13.81 -1.85
CA ALA A 33 -2.11 -15.07 -1.29
C ALA A 33 -0.93 -15.60 -2.13
N ILE A 34 0.16 -15.97 -1.47
CA ILE A 34 1.41 -16.38 -2.10
C ILE A 34 1.74 -17.79 -1.64
N ILE A 35 1.76 -18.73 -2.59
CA ILE A 35 2.22 -20.11 -2.35
C ILE A 35 3.75 -20.07 -2.38
N THR A 36 4.36 -20.52 -1.30
CA THR A 36 5.79 -20.49 -1.03
C THR A 36 6.45 -21.85 -1.21
N ASP A 37 7.76 -21.90 -1.24
CA ASP A 37 8.54 -23.13 -1.12
C ASP A 37 8.70 -23.53 0.36
N SER A 38 9.07 -24.78 0.56
CA SER A 38 9.36 -25.34 1.91
C SER A 38 10.59 -24.73 2.60
N ASN A 39 11.20 -23.71 2.03
CA ASN A 39 12.38 -23.05 2.57
C ASN A 39 12.14 -21.56 2.83
N ASN A 40 12.90 -21.00 3.77
CA ASN A 40 12.78 -19.60 4.18
C ASN A 40 13.15 -18.59 3.07
N LYS A 41 13.75 -19.05 1.96
CA LYS A 41 14.14 -18.19 0.82
C LYS A 41 12.94 -17.49 0.19
N SER A 42 11.79 -18.16 0.17
CA SER A 42 10.56 -17.57 -0.38
C SER A 42 10.12 -16.32 0.40
N LEU A 43 10.21 -16.36 1.74
CA LEU A 43 9.86 -15.22 2.58
C LEU A 43 10.84 -14.05 2.39
N GLU A 44 12.14 -14.35 2.26
CA GLU A 44 13.15 -13.32 1.96
C GLU A 44 12.91 -12.67 0.58
N ILE A 45 12.54 -13.47 -0.43
CA ILE A 45 12.19 -12.94 -1.75
C ILE A 45 10.97 -12.01 -1.66
N ILE A 46 9.92 -12.41 -0.93
CA ILE A 46 8.72 -11.59 -0.76
C ILE A 46 9.08 -10.28 -0.04
N LYS A 47 9.83 -10.35 1.07
CA LYS A 47 10.29 -9.20 1.83
C LYS A 47 11.11 -8.24 0.98
N LYS A 48 12.06 -8.76 0.19
CA LYS A 48 12.89 -7.99 -0.73
C LYS A 48 12.04 -7.25 -1.76
N ASN A 49 11.12 -7.94 -2.45
CA ASN A 49 10.24 -7.32 -3.45
C ASN A 49 9.34 -6.23 -2.83
N LEU A 50 8.80 -6.47 -1.63
CA LEU A 50 8.02 -5.46 -0.91
C LEU A 50 8.86 -4.23 -0.56
N SER A 51 10.14 -4.42 -0.20
CA SER A 51 11.07 -3.31 0.08
C SER A 51 11.39 -2.51 -1.17
N GLU A 52 11.77 -3.17 -2.26
CA GLU A 52 12.12 -2.54 -3.54
C GLU A 52 10.95 -1.75 -4.15
N LEU A 53 9.71 -2.20 -3.93
CA LEU A 53 8.50 -1.51 -4.38
C LEU A 53 7.94 -0.50 -3.35
N ASN A 54 8.62 -0.28 -2.22
CA ASN A 54 8.15 0.57 -1.11
C ASN A 54 6.78 0.17 -0.57
N LEU A 55 6.49 -1.14 -0.50
CA LEU A 55 5.21 -1.70 -0.06
C LEU A 55 5.23 -2.34 1.33
N ILE A 56 6.36 -2.29 2.06
CA ILE A 56 6.49 -2.89 3.41
C ILE A 56 5.42 -2.34 4.36
N ASP A 57 5.17 -1.04 4.33
CA ASP A 57 4.17 -0.38 5.19
C ASP A 57 2.76 -0.41 4.59
N PHE A 58 2.63 -0.85 3.34
CA PHE A 58 1.34 -0.93 2.65
C PHE A 58 0.57 -2.20 2.98
N TYR A 59 1.29 -3.30 3.27
CA TYR A 59 0.71 -4.60 3.57
C TYR A 59 1.00 -5.06 4.99
N ASP A 60 0.00 -5.67 5.62
CA ASP A 60 0.16 -6.58 6.74
C ASP A 60 0.61 -7.93 6.19
N PHE A 61 1.69 -8.49 6.72
CA PHE A 61 2.28 -9.75 6.30
C PHE A 61 1.86 -10.86 7.25
N TRP A 62 1.08 -11.80 6.77
CA TRP A 62 0.60 -12.95 7.51
C TRP A 62 1.30 -14.21 7.04
N LEU A 63 1.99 -14.88 7.94
CA LEU A 63 2.52 -16.22 7.74
C LEU A 63 1.49 -17.22 8.24
N CYS A 64 1.01 -18.07 7.34
CA CYS A 64 0.01 -19.09 7.62
C CYS A 64 0.64 -20.46 7.44
N GLU A 65 0.79 -21.20 8.51
CA GLU A 65 1.53 -22.47 8.59
C GLU A 65 0.57 -23.60 8.91
N GLU A 66 0.78 -24.78 8.32
CA GLU A 66 0.04 -26.02 8.57
C GLU A 66 -1.47 -25.84 8.52
N ILE A 67 -1.99 -25.00 7.59
CA ILE A 67 -3.41 -24.68 7.49
C ILE A 67 -4.25 -25.94 7.31
N GLY A 68 -5.25 -26.11 8.17
CA GLY A 68 -6.14 -27.26 8.19
C GLY A 68 -5.61 -28.48 8.94
N PHE A 69 -4.45 -28.39 9.58
CA PHE A 69 -3.86 -29.44 10.41
C PHE A 69 -3.86 -29.05 11.89
N ASP A 70 -3.62 -30.03 12.78
CA ASP A 70 -3.62 -29.81 14.23
C ASP A 70 -2.57 -28.77 14.69
N LYS A 71 -1.53 -28.56 13.88
CA LYS A 71 -0.45 -27.60 14.15
C LYS A 71 -0.66 -26.26 13.42
N GLU A 72 -1.88 -25.97 13.00
CA GLU A 72 -2.18 -24.69 12.33
C GLU A 72 -1.70 -23.51 13.16
N ASN A 73 -0.92 -22.65 12.52
CA ASN A 73 -0.39 -21.43 13.14
C ASN A 73 -0.48 -20.26 12.16
N ILE A 74 -1.13 -19.19 12.60
CA ILE A 74 -1.27 -17.95 11.80
C ILE A 74 -0.70 -16.81 12.61
N ARG A 75 0.39 -16.21 12.12
CA ARG A 75 1.07 -15.10 12.77
C ARG A 75 1.32 -13.94 11.84
N LYS A 76 1.17 -12.74 12.37
CA LYS A 76 1.51 -11.51 11.67
C LYS A 76 2.99 -11.21 11.92
N LEU A 77 3.76 -11.06 10.85
CA LEU A 77 5.19 -10.74 10.93
C LEU A 77 5.43 -9.24 10.73
N ASN A 78 6.36 -8.70 11.49
CA ASN A 78 6.91 -7.37 11.29
C ASN A 78 8.11 -7.47 10.34
N LEU A 79 7.93 -7.06 9.10
CA LEU A 79 8.99 -7.12 8.09
C LEU A 79 10.20 -6.19 8.35
N LYS A 80 10.10 -5.28 9.32
CA LYS A 80 11.23 -4.44 9.74
C LYS A 80 12.20 -5.19 10.66
N GLU A 81 11.76 -6.32 11.19
CA GLU A 81 12.56 -7.22 12.02
C GLU A 81 13.11 -8.38 11.19
N SER A 82 13.95 -9.21 11.81
CA SER A 82 14.43 -10.47 11.22
C SER A 82 13.26 -11.45 11.09
N LEU A 83 13.27 -12.23 10.00
CA LEU A 83 12.31 -13.31 9.86
C LEU A 83 12.58 -14.40 10.89
N PRO A 84 11.54 -15.07 11.42
CA PRO A 84 11.71 -16.16 12.36
C PRO A 84 12.46 -17.33 11.71
N SER A 85 13.21 -18.09 12.50
CA SER A 85 13.94 -19.27 12.04
C SER A 85 13.10 -20.56 12.11
N ASP A 86 11.99 -20.54 12.85
CA ASP A 86 11.12 -21.67 13.18
C ASP A 86 9.91 -21.77 12.24
N ILE A 87 10.12 -21.60 10.94
CA ILE A 87 9.04 -21.61 9.93
C ILE A 87 8.79 -23.05 9.47
N SER A 88 7.51 -23.48 9.51
CA SER A 88 7.12 -24.77 8.93
C SER A 88 7.35 -24.80 7.41
N SER A 89 7.71 -25.97 6.89
CA SER A 89 7.87 -26.20 5.45
C SER A 89 6.53 -26.08 4.70
N LEU A 90 5.42 -26.33 5.36
CA LEU A 90 4.07 -26.16 4.82
C LEU A 90 3.53 -24.79 5.22
N ASN A 91 3.76 -23.81 4.38
CA ASN A 91 3.31 -22.45 4.65
C ASN A 91 2.82 -21.73 3.40
N ILE A 92 2.00 -20.72 3.60
CA ILE A 92 1.62 -19.70 2.62
C ILE A 92 1.76 -18.32 3.25
N VAL A 93 2.02 -17.33 2.44
CA VAL A 93 2.01 -15.94 2.87
C VAL A 93 0.75 -15.26 2.36
N VAL A 94 0.06 -14.56 3.25
CA VAL A 94 -1.07 -13.72 2.87
C VAL A 94 -0.73 -12.27 3.17
N LEU A 95 -0.77 -11.44 2.15
CA LEU A 95 -0.65 -9.99 2.27
C LEU A 95 -2.04 -9.39 2.28
N THR A 96 -2.32 -8.51 3.23
CA THR A 96 -3.57 -7.75 3.27
C THR A 96 -3.24 -6.28 3.38
N LYS A 97 -3.95 -5.44 2.63
CA LYS A 97 -3.77 -3.98 2.73
C LYS A 97 -3.88 -3.55 4.19
N THR A 98 -2.84 -2.93 4.71
CA THR A 98 -2.80 -2.49 6.11
C THR A 98 -3.92 -1.48 6.36
N LYS A 99 -4.78 -1.78 7.32
CA LYS A 99 -5.70 -0.79 7.91
C LYS A 99 -4.91 0.08 8.90
N LYS A 100 -3.87 0.74 8.45
CA LYS A 100 -3.25 1.77 9.27
C LYS A 100 -4.28 2.89 9.41
N ASN A 101 -4.86 3.01 10.58
CA ASN A 101 -5.36 4.29 11.03
C ASN A 101 -4.12 5.20 11.08
N TYR A 102 -3.89 5.92 10.02
CA TYR A 102 -3.00 7.07 10.07
C TYR A 102 -3.70 8.07 11.00
N SER A 103 -3.52 7.85 12.30
CA SER A 103 -3.83 8.87 13.29
C SER A 103 -2.78 9.98 13.11
N ASN A 104 -2.84 10.68 12.00
CA ASN A 104 -2.30 12.02 11.88
C ASN A 104 -3.20 12.93 12.70
N ASN A 105 -3.28 12.61 14.01
CA ASN A 105 -4.14 13.30 14.96
C ASN A 105 -3.84 14.82 15.07
N ASN A 106 -2.77 15.27 14.43
CA ASN A 106 -2.34 16.67 14.45
C ASN A 106 -2.61 17.44 13.14
N LEU A 107 -3.06 16.77 12.07
CA LEU A 107 -3.42 17.46 10.84
C LEU A 107 -4.92 17.71 10.76
N PRO A 108 -5.35 18.88 10.29
CA PRO A 108 -6.77 19.16 10.07
C PRO A 108 -7.35 18.16 9.06
N LEU A 109 -8.67 17.96 9.08
CA LEU A 109 -9.34 17.06 8.15
C LEU A 109 -9.08 17.46 6.69
N PHE A 110 -9.08 18.77 6.41
CA PHE A 110 -8.71 19.38 5.12
C PHE A 110 -8.15 20.79 5.39
N GLY A 111 -7.63 21.44 4.37
CA GLY A 111 -6.97 22.73 4.51
C GLY A 111 -5.65 22.60 5.27
N ILE A 112 -4.88 21.57 4.93
CA ILE A 112 -3.54 21.33 5.50
C ILE A 112 -2.64 22.52 5.15
N SER A 113 -1.83 22.97 6.09
CA SER A 113 -0.91 24.09 5.89
C SER A 113 0.10 23.80 4.79
N ASP A 114 0.42 24.79 3.96
CA ASP A 114 1.28 24.65 2.78
C ASP A 114 2.65 24.06 3.09
N HIS A 115 3.25 24.43 4.23
CA HIS A 115 4.59 23.97 4.64
C HIS A 115 4.67 22.48 5.01
N ILE A 116 3.54 21.79 5.11
CA ILE A 116 3.50 20.34 5.38
C ILE A 116 3.79 19.54 4.11
N PHE A 117 3.51 20.11 2.93
CA PHE A 117 3.73 19.44 1.67
C PHE A 117 5.19 19.58 1.21
N LYS A 118 5.78 18.47 0.77
CA LYS A 118 7.06 18.53 0.07
C LYS A 118 6.84 19.11 -1.31
N THR A 119 7.60 20.15 -1.61
CA THR A 119 7.63 20.80 -2.92
C THR A 119 8.95 20.47 -3.62
N PHE A 120 9.08 20.86 -4.88
CA PHE A 120 10.32 20.67 -5.63
C PHE A 120 11.40 21.66 -5.14
N ASP A 121 12.64 21.20 -5.03
CA ASP A 121 13.77 22.01 -4.54
C ASP A 121 14.00 23.25 -5.41
N ASP A 122 13.80 23.13 -6.73
CA ASP A 122 13.95 24.21 -7.70
C ASP A 122 12.73 25.16 -7.75
N ARG A 123 11.59 24.75 -7.17
CA ARG A 123 10.33 25.51 -7.20
C ARG A 123 9.51 25.34 -5.91
N PRO A 124 9.98 25.85 -4.80
CA PRO A 124 9.33 25.68 -3.49
C PRO A 124 7.93 26.30 -3.42
N ASN A 125 7.61 27.23 -4.32
CA ASN A 125 6.31 27.90 -4.40
C ASN A 125 5.32 27.23 -5.36
N LEU A 126 5.70 26.12 -6.01
CA LEU A 126 4.82 25.39 -6.92
C LEU A 126 3.88 24.47 -6.14
N LEU A 127 2.96 25.09 -5.45
CA LEU A 127 1.94 24.46 -4.63
C LEU A 127 0.66 25.27 -4.75
N THR A 128 -0.45 24.61 -4.99
CA THR A 128 -1.78 25.23 -4.89
C THR A 128 -2.00 25.69 -3.45
N LYS A 129 -2.21 26.98 -3.24
CA LYS A 129 -2.35 27.56 -1.91
C LYS A 129 -3.54 26.96 -1.15
N ARG A 130 -3.42 26.93 0.18
CA ARG A 130 -4.40 26.32 1.08
C ARG A 130 -5.84 26.76 0.78
N GLU A 131 -6.06 28.05 0.63
CA GLU A 131 -7.38 28.64 0.42
C GLU A 131 -7.98 28.16 -0.90
N VAL A 132 -7.16 28.06 -1.95
CA VAL A 132 -7.57 27.55 -3.27
C VAL A 132 -7.86 26.06 -3.20
N ARG A 133 -7.05 25.27 -2.49
CA ARG A 133 -7.28 23.82 -2.32
C ARG A 133 -8.62 23.56 -1.62
N VAL A 134 -8.94 24.33 -0.58
CA VAL A 134 -10.22 24.20 0.13
C VAL A 134 -11.40 24.47 -0.81
N GLN A 135 -11.30 25.49 -1.65
CA GLN A 135 -12.35 25.79 -2.65
C GLN A 135 -12.48 24.69 -3.70
N ILE A 136 -11.36 24.17 -4.20
CA ILE A 136 -11.35 23.05 -5.15
C ILE A 136 -12.01 21.81 -4.54
N LEU A 137 -11.63 21.43 -3.33
CA LEU A 137 -12.19 20.26 -2.64
C LEU A 137 -13.70 20.39 -2.40
N ALA A 138 -14.18 21.60 -2.11
CA ALA A 138 -15.61 21.88 -1.98
C ALA A 138 -16.34 21.75 -3.33
N ALA A 139 -15.72 22.24 -4.42
CA ALA A 139 -16.31 22.20 -5.75
C ALA A 139 -16.30 20.81 -6.40
N LEU A 140 -15.38 19.92 -5.97
CA LEU A 140 -15.24 18.57 -6.53
C LEU A 140 -16.38 17.61 -6.14
N GLU A 141 -17.18 17.96 -5.12
CA GLU A 141 -18.29 17.10 -4.63
C GLU A 141 -17.88 15.62 -4.52
N LEU A 142 -16.75 15.37 -3.87
CA LEU A 142 -16.07 14.08 -3.81
C LEU A 142 -17.01 12.93 -3.48
N PRO A 143 -17.12 11.88 -4.32
CA PRO A 143 -17.93 10.72 -4.05
C PRO A 143 -17.39 9.91 -2.86
N ARG A 144 -18.19 8.99 -2.31
CA ARG A 144 -17.77 8.15 -1.19
C ARG A 144 -16.70 7.13 -1.58
N ASN A 145 -16.71 6.68 -2.81
CA ASN A 145 -15.77 5.72 -3.42
C ASN A 145 -15.65 6.00 -4.92
N GLY A 146 -14.64 5.45 -5.54
CA GLY A 146 -14.38 5.62 -6.97
C GLY A 146 -12.94 6.05 -7.25
N VAL A 147 -12.72 6.58 -8.44
CA VAL A 147 -11.40 6.94 -8.94
C VAL A 147 -11.33 8.46 -9.19
N ILE A 148 -10.23 9.08 -8.74
CA ILE A 148 -9.89 10.48 -9.04
C ILE A 148 -8.62 10.50 -9.89
N TRP A 149 -8.63 11.32 -10.92
CA TRP A 149 -7.45 11.65 -11.71
C TRP A 149 -7.04 13.08 -11.41
N ASP A 150 -5.84 13.26 -10.86
CA ASP A 150 -5.20 14.56 -10.65
C ASP A 150 -4.21 14.79 -11.79
N ILE A 151 -4.63 15.56 -12.80
CA ILE A 151 -3.84 15.83 -14.01
C ILE A 151 -3.11 17.16 -13.84
N GLY A 152 -1.79 17.10 -13.85
CA GLY A 152 -0.94 18.24 -13.47
C GLY A 152 -0.79 18.34 -11.96
N ALA A 153 -0.70 17.20 -11.30
CA ALA A 153 -0.76 17.05 -9.85
C ALA A 153 0.27 17.87 -9.07
N GLY A 154 1.40 18.21 -9.71
CA GLY A 154 2.50 18.88 -9.02
C GLY A 154 2.98 18.07 -7.83
N CYS A 155 2.89 18.63 -6.62
CA CYS A 155 3.22 17.92 -5.38
C CYS A 155 2.05 17.03 -4.86
N GLY A 156 0.95 16.90 -5.59
CA GLY A 156 -0.20 16.06 -5.25
C GLY A 156 -1.05 16.59 -4.07
N SER A 157 -0.92 17.84 -3.68
CA SER A 157 -1.54 18.37 -2.47
C SER A 157 -3.07 18.31 -2.48
N ILE A 158 -3.71 18.53 -3.63
CA ILE A 158 -5.18 18.44 -3.78
C ILE A 158 -5.62 16.98 -3.65
N GLY A 159 -4.98 16.07 -4.39
CA GLY A 159 -5.29 14.65 -4.35
C GLY A 159 -5.10 14.04 -2.96
N LEU A 160 -4.03 14.41 -2.24
CA LEU A 160 -3.77 13.95 -0.88
C LEU A 160 -4.86 14.41 0.11
N GLU A 161 -5.31 15.66 0.02
CA GLU A 161 -6.42 16.14 0.85
C GLU A 161 -7.76 15.48 0.45
N ALA A 162 -7.99 15.22 -0.84
CA ALA A 162 -9.16 14.48 -1.31
C ALA A 162 -9.21 13.06 -0.71
N LEU A 163 -8.09 12.32 -0.70
CA LEU A 163 -7.99 11.02 -0.06
C LEU A 163 -8.19 11.08 1.46
N LYS A 164 -7.75 12.15 2.10
CA LYS A 164 -7.96 12.34 3.54
C LYS A 164 -9.45 12.54 3.86
N LEU A 165 -10.19 13.26 3.02
CA LEU A 165 -11.63 13.44 3.13
C LEU A 165 -12.42 12.18 2.77
N ARG A 166 -11.92 11.39 1.82
CA ARG A 166 -12.56 10.21 1.25
C ARG A 166 -11.56 9.05 1.12
N PRO A 167 -11.26 8.33 2.20
CA PRO A 167 -10.20 7.30 2.21
C PRO A 167 -10.46 6.08 1.31
N ASN A 168 -11.68 5.94 0.80
CA ASN A 168 -12.07 4.85 -0.10
C ASN A 168 -11.95 5.22 -1.59
N LEU A 169 -11.40 6.39 -1.90
CA LEU A 169 -11.10 6.78 -3.27
C LEU A 169 -9.74 6.24 -3.70
N ASP A 170 -9.63 5.86 -4.97
CA ASP A 170 -8.37 5.59 -5.63
C ASP A 170 -7.90 6.84 -6.36
N LEU A 171 -6.69 7.29 -6.08
CA LEU A 171 -6.12 8.50 -6.68
C LEU A 171 -5.00 8.13 -7.65
N PHE A 172 -5.11 8.63 -8.88
CA PHE A 172 -4.05 8.58 -9.89
C PHE A 172 -3.57 10.00 -10.18
N CYS A 173 -2.30 10.26 -9.85
CA CYS A 173 -1.65 11.55 -10.10
C CYS A 173 -0.81 11.47 -11.38
N PHE A 174 -0.97 12.44 -12.25
CA PHE A 174 -0.20 12.57 -13.49
C PHE A 174 0.48 13.94 -13.50
N ASP A 175 1.78 13.95 -13.75
CA ASP A 175 2.52 15.19 -14.02
C ASP A 175 3.49 14.94 -15.17
N LYS A 176 3.77 15.99 -15.97
CA LYS A 176 4.70 15.91 -17.11
C LYS A 176 6.16 15.89 -16.70
N ARG A 177 6.46 16.16 -15.44
CA ARG A 177 7.82 16.27 -14.92
C ARG A 177 8.32 14.92 -14.44
N ILE A 178 9.57 14.62 -14.78
CA ILE A 178 10.30 13.45 -14.30
C ILE A 178 10.79 13.79 -12.88
N GLY A 179 10.40 12.99 -11.88
CA GLY A 179 10.81 13.16 -10.49
C GLY A 179 9.83 13.93 -9.59
N SER A 180 8.59 14.10 -10.05
CA SER A 180 7.49 14.57 -9.18
C SER A 180 6.91 13.45 -8.33
#